data_26bdee088c0eec475c35dd3fa4c949e4
#
_entry.id   26bdee088c0eec475c35dd3fa4c949e4
#
_cell.length_a   1.000
_cell.length_b   1.000
_cell.length_c   1.000
_cell.angle_alpha   90.00
_cell.angle_beta   90.00
_cell.angle_gamma   90.00
#
_symmetry.space_group_name_H-M   'P 1'
#
loop_
_entity.id
_entity.type
_entity.pdbx_description
1 polymer ?
#
loop_
_entity_poly.entity_id
_entity_poly.type
_entity_poly.pdbx_seq_one_letter_code
_entity_poly.pdbx_strand_id
1 'polypeptide(L)'
;RLLAAESEIPLQNMRKGNMRDRDWTRLAETQGRIHGAPLFIDDSPNMSLMEIRAKCRRLKQRNDLKLVVVDYLQLMSSGKRVESRQQEVAEFSRALKLLAKELEVPLIALSQLNRGPEQRTDKKPQMSDLRESGCLTADTRILRADTGAEVTMGELHESGERDVPVWSLDESLRYVRRHLTH
;
A
#
# COMPACT_ATOMS: atom_id res chain seq x y z
N ARG A 1 8.89 0.55 -19.58
CA ARG A 1 7.43 0.77 -19.55
C ARG A 1 7.08 2.25 -19.58
N LEU A 2 7.71 3.09 -18.75
CA LEU A 2 7.47 4.54 -18.72
C LEU A 2 7.69 5.18 -20.09
N LEU A 3 8.85 4.92 -20.71
CA LEU A 3 9.16 5.40 -22.07
C LEU A 3 8.11 4.94 -23.10
N ALA A 4 7.65 3.69 -23.02
CA ALA A 4 6.63 3.18 -23.92
C ALA A 4 5.28 3.90 -23.76
N ALA A 5 4.89 4.17 -22.53
CA ALA A 5 3.66 4.89 -22.23
C ALA A 5 3.72 6.35 -22.73
N GLU A 6 4.78 7.07 -22.37
CA GLU A 6 4.93 8.48 -22.70
C GLU A 6 5.20 8.74 -24.20
N SER A 7 5.89 7.82 -24.87
CA SER A 7 6.11 7.92 -26.34
C SER A 7 4.95 7.35 -27.16
N GLU A 8 3.94 6.74 -26.50
CA GLU A 8 2.81 6.05 -27.14
C GLU A 8 3.28 4.96 -28.14
N ILE A 9 4.41 4.32 -27.84
CA ILE A 9 4.94 3.21 -28.63
C ILE A 9 4.62 1.90 -27.90
N PRO A 10 3.99 0.93 -28.59
CA PRO A 10 3.73 -0.36 -27.95
C PRO A 10 5.01 -1.00 -27.42
N LEU A 11 5.03 -1.36 -26.13
CA LEU A 11 6.19 -1.95 -25.46
C LEU A 11 6.74 -3.18 -26.23
N GLN A 12 5.85 -3.93 -26.85
CA GLN A 12 6.22 -5.11 -27.62
C GLN A 12 7.07 -4.76 -28.86
N ASN A 13 6.77 -3.63 -29.53
CA ASN A 13 7.54 -3.14 -30.67
C ASN A 13 8.95 -2.70 -30.21
N MET A 14 9.05 -2.00 -29.09
CA MET A 14 10.33 -1.63 -28.50
C MET A 14 11.19 -2.85 -28.16
N ARG A 15 10.59 -3.89 -27.57
CA ARG A 15 11.30 -5.13 -27.18
C ARG A 15 11.77 -5.95 -28.38
N LYS A 16 11.00 -5.97 -29.47
CA LYS A 16 11.32 -6.71 -30.69
C LYS A 16 12.18 -5.92 -31.66
N GLY A 17 12.47 -4.64 -31.38
CA GLY A 17 13.16 -3.74 -32.30
C GLY A 17 12.34 -3.37 -33.56
N ASN A 18 11.04 -3.66 -33.55
CA ASN A 18 10.14 -3.39 -34.67
C ASN A 18 9.59 -1.97 -34.60
N MET A 19 10.49 -0.98 -34.78
CA MET A 19 10.19 0.44 -34.67
C MET A 19 10.43 1.13 -36.02
N ARG A 20 9.54 2.07 -36.36
CA ARG A 20 9.66 2.92 -37.53
C ARG A 20 10.53 4.13 -37.20
N ASP A 21 11.08 4.81 -38.20
CA ASP A 21 11.94 5.99 -37.98
C ASP A 21 11.25 7.06 -37.11
N ARG A 22 9.97 7.30 -37.33
CA ARG A 22 9.17 8.21 -36.52
C ARG A 22 9.08 7.79 -35.03
N ASP A 23 9.12 6.48 -34.76
CA ASP A 23 9.03 5.96 -33.39
C ASP A 23 10.36 6.23 -32.66
N TRP A 24 11.48 6.14 -33.38
CA TRP A 24 12.79 6.50 -32.82
C TRP A 24 12.89 7.98 -32.48
N THR A 25 12.37 8.88 -33.32
CA THR A 25 12.34 10.32 -33.07
C THR A 25 11.48 10.60 -31.80
N ARG A 26 10.29 10.04 -31.72
CA ARG A 26 9.41 10.19 -30.53
C ARG A 26 10.06 9.63 -29.26
N LEU A 27 10.77 8.53 -29.37
CA LEU A 27 11.48 7.94 -28.24
C LEU A 27 12.59 8.86 -27.73
N ALA A 28 13.38 9.43 -28.62
CA ALA A 28 14.47 10.36 -28.27
C ALA A 28 13.93 11.64 -27.58
N GLU A 29 12.87 12.24 -28.13
CA GLU A 29 12.21 13.40 -27.53
C GLU A 29 11.64 13.08 -26.13
N THR A 30 10.99 11.93 -26.01
CA THR A 30 10.42 11.46 -24.72
C THR A 30 11.51 11.20 -23.69
N GLN A 31 12.62 10.60 -24.12
CA GLN A 31 13.77 10.36 -23.24
C GLN A 31 14.35 11.67 -22.71
N GLY A 32 14.46 12.70 -23.56
CA GLY A 32 14.89 14.03 -23.12
C GLY A 32 13.99 14.63 -22.04
N ARG A 33 12.67 14.53 -22.22
CA ARG A 33 11.69 15.02 -21.24
C ARG A 33 11.77 14.26 -19.90
N ILE A 34 11.85 12.93 -19.96
CA ILE A 34 11.91 12.09 -18.74
C ILE A 34 13.23 12.29 -18.01
N HIS A 35 14.34 12.47 -18.71
CA HIS A 35 15.65 12.66 -18.10
C HIS A 35 15.71 13.95 -17.26
N GLY A 36 15.02 14.99 -17.70
CA GLY A 36 14.89 16.25 -16.96
C GLY A 36 13.84 16.26 -15.86
N ALA A 37 12.99 15.22 -15.75
CA ALA A 37 11.93 15.16 -14.75
C ALA A 37 12.50 14.81 -13.36
N PRO A 38 11.98 15.42 -12.27
CA PRO A 38 12.38 15.11 -10.89
C PRO A 38 11.78 13.78 -10.42
N LEU A 39 12.03 12.71 -11.17
CA LEU A 39 11.54 11.36 -10.91
C LEU A 39 12.70 10.45 -10.53
N PHE A 40 12.64 9.90 -9.33
CA PHE A 40 13.62 8.97 -8.80
C PHE A 40 12.99 7.59 -8.70
N ILE A 41 13.57 6.60 -9.35
CA ILE A 41 13.11 5.21 -9.34
C ILE A 41 14.15 4.37 -8.62
N ASP A 42 13.70 3.64 -7.61
CA ASP A 42 14.51 2.66 -6.92
C ASP A 42 13.91 1.27 -7.15
N ASP A 43 14.61 0.46 -7.89
CA ASP A 43 14.22 -0.90 -8.26
C ASP A 43 14.97 -1.97 -7.44
N SER A 44 15.57 -1.57 -6.32
CA SER A 44 16.27 -2.50 -5.41
C SER A 44 15.30 -3.54 -4.87
N PRO A 45 15.59 -4.82 -4.99
CA PRO A 45 14.75 -5.88 -4.43
C PRO A 45 14.83 -5.89 -2.89
N ASN A 46 13.76 -6.28 -2.23
CA ASN A 46 13.70 -6.54 -0.78
C ASN A 46 14.16 -5.36 0.10
N MET A 47 13.75 -4.15 -0.25
CA MET A 47 14.14 -2.96 0.47
C MET A 47 13.55 -2.93 1.89
N SER A 48 14.38 -2.68 2.88
CA SER A 48 13.95 -2.51 4.27
C SER A 48 13.36 -1.12 4.53
N LEU A 49 12.53 -1.00 5.57
CA LEU A 49 12.00 0.30 6.01
C LEU A 49 13.10 1.33 6.31
N MET A 50 14.22 0.88 6.89
CA MET A 50 15.34 1.76 7.23
C MET A 50 16.00 2.33 5.97
N GLU A 51 16.16 1.52 4.94
CA GLU A 51 16.72 1.96 3.65
C GLU A 51 15.78 2.95 2.96
N ILE A 52 14.47 2.64 2.91
CA ILE A 52 13.47 3.57 2.36
C ILE A 52 13.55 4.91 3.07
N ARG A 53 13.54 4.90 4.41
CA ARG A 53 13.62 6.12 5.23
C ARG A 53 14.88 6.91 4.94
N ALA A 54 16.04 6.25 4.88
CA ALA A 54 17.32 6.90 4.61
C ALA A 54 17.36 7.52 3.19
N LYS A 55 16.87 6.80 2.19
CA LYS A 55 16.80 7.28 0.80
C LYS A 55 15.84 8.46 0.67
N CYS A 56 14.63 8.36 1.24
CA CYS A 56 13.64 9.44 1.20
C CYS A 56 14.12 10.71 1.91
N ARG A 57 14.77 10.60 3.08
CA ARG A 57 15.38 11.74 3.79
C ARG A 57 16.42 12.44 2.92
N ARG A 58 17.31 11.66 2.30
CA ARG A 58 18.34 12.20 1.40
C ARG A 58 17.74 12.93 0.20
N LEU A 59 16.72 12.34 -0.42
CA LEU A 59 15.99 12.97 -1.53
C LEU A 59 15.24 14.23 -1.09
N LYS A 60 14.64 14.22 0.11
CA LYS A 60 13.98 15.41 0.65
C LYS A 60 14.94 16.58 0.83
N GLN A 61 16.13 16.30 1.37
CA GLN A 61 17.15 17.33 1.61
C GLN A 61 17.80 17.86 0.33
N ARG A 62 18.04 17.00 -0.66
CA ARG A 62 18.79 17.36 -1.87
C ARG A 62 17.92 17.81 -3.03
N ASN A 63 16.73 17.26 -3.16
CA ASN A 63 15.89 17.38 -4.34
C ASN A 63 14.47 17.86 -4.01
N ASP A 64 14.22 18.28 -2.77
CA ASP A 64 12.90 18.75 -2.32
C ASP A 64 11.76 17.77 -2.68
N LEU A 65 11.94 16.50 -2.30
CA LEU A 65 10.98 15.41 -2.54
C LEU A 65 9.56 15.84 -2.16
N LYS A 66 8.59 15.66 -3.07
CA LYS A 66 7.19 16.08 -2.90
C LYS A 66 6.21 14.92 -2.77
N LEU A 67 6.57 13.73 -3.22
CA LEU A 67 5.71 12.54 -3.21
C LEU A 67 6.57 11.29 -3.10
N VAL A 68 6.11 10.32 -2.32
CA VAL A 68 6.68 8.97 -2.27
C VAL A 68 5.62 7.97 -2.74
N VAL A 69 6.01 7.04 -3.61
CA VAL A 69 5.17 5.92 -4.05
C VAL A 69 5.90 4.61 -3.75
N VAL A 70 5.23 3.71 -3.06
CA VAL A 70 5.73 2.36 -2.74
C VAL A 70 4.89 1.32 -3.47
N ASP A 71 5.49 0.61 -4.42
CA ASP A 71 4.83 -0.41 -5.24
C ASP A 71 5.52 -1.76 -5.03
N TYR A 72 4.99 -2.67 -4.28
CA TYR A 72 3.83 -2.69 -3.37
C TYR A 72 4.27 -3.27 -2.01
N LEU A 73 3.47 -3.08 -0.95
CA LEU A 73 3.85 -3.38 0.44
C LEU A 73 4.31 -4.82 0.66
N GLN A 74 3.73 -5.78 -0.07
CA GLN A 74 4.03 -7.20 0.10
C GLN A 74 5.44 -7.61 -0.40
N LEU A 75 6.14 -6.75 -1.14
CA LEU A 75 7.54 -6.96 -1.53
C LEU A 75 8.54 -6.47 -0.48
N MET A 76 8.07 -5.73 0.52
CA MET A 76 8.94 -5.25 1.59
C MET A 76 9.28 -6.38 2.57
N SER A 77 10.45 -6.30 3.16
CA SER A 77 10.92 -7.23 4.20
C SER A 77 11.34 -6.46 5.45
N SER A 78 10.89 -6.93 6.61
CA SER A 78 11.32 -6.34 7.89
C SER A 78 12.76 -6.72 8.26
N GLY A 79 13.33 -7.73 7.62
CA GLY A 79 14.61 -8.31 8.01
C GLY A 79 14.60 -9.01 9.38
N LYS A 80 13.45 -9.05 10.06
CA LYS A 80 13.25 -9.70 11.35
C LYS A 80 12.38 -10.94 11.16
N ARG A 81 12.56 -11.93 12.04
CA ARG A 81 11.62 -13.04 12.16
C ARG A 81 10.31 -12.49 12.74
N VAL A 82 9.28 -12.40 11.94
CA VAL A 82 7.93 -11.95 12.35
C VAL A 82 7.03 -13.18 12.40
N GLU A 83 6.17 -13.26 13.40
CA GLU A 83 5.29 -14.41 13.60
C GLU A 83 4.24 -14.55 12.49
N SER A 84 3.85 -13.45 11.87
CA SER A 84 2.93 -13.49 10.73
C SER A 84 3.20 -12.39 9.71
N ARG A 85 2.91 -12.69 8.43
CA ARG A 85 3.00 -11.72 7.33
C ARG A 85 2.06 -10.52 7.53
N GLN A 86 0.94 -10.73 8.18
CA GLN A 86 -0.03 -9.67 8.48
C GLN A 86 0.55 -8.63 9.45
N GLN A 87 1.25 -9.07 10.50
CA GLN A 87 1.93 -8.17 11.44
C GLN A 87 3.00 -7.34 10.73
N GLU A 88 3.76 -7.97 9.85
CA GLU A 88 4.80 -7.31 9.08
C GLU A 88 4.24 -6.17 8.21
N VAL A 89 3.15 -6.43 7.49
CA VAL A 89 2.49 -5.41 6.65
C VAL A 89 1.87 -4.29 7.49
N ALA A 90 1.34 -4.60 8.68
CA ALA A 90 0.84 -3.59 9.63
C ALA A 90 1.96 -2.69 10.15
N GLU A 91 3.12 -3.26 10.48
CA GLU A 91 4.31 -2.48 10.88
C GLU A 91 4.78 -1.57 9.74
N PHE A 92 4.79 -2.06 8.50
CA PHE A 92 5.13 -1.25 7.33
C PHE A 92 4.18 -0.08 7.15
N SER A 93 2.88 -0.33 7.19
CA SER A 93 1.86 0.71 7.08
C SER A 93 2.04 1.81 8.14
N ARG A 94 2.25 1.41 9.40
CA ARG A 94 2.51 2.35 10.50
C ARG A 94 3.80 3.15 10.28
N ALA A 95 4.88 2.48 9.90
CA ALA A 95 6.18 3.11 9.69
C ALA A 95 6.17 4.08 8.49
N LEU A 96 5.48 3.73 7.40
CA LEU A 96 5.33 4.59 6.24
C LEU A 96 4.48 5.82 6.57
N LYS A 97 3.44 5.68 7.41
CA LYS A 97 2.66 6.83 7.90
C LYS A 97 3.51 7.78 8.74
N LEU A 98 4.38 7.25 9.60
CA LEU A 98 5.32 8.07 10.38
C LEU A 98 6.34 8.76 9.47
N LEU A 99 6.85 8.07 8.46
CA LEU A 99 7.76 8.62 7.47
C LEU A 99 7.11 9.77 6.66
N ALA A 100 5.88 9.60 6.22
CA ALA A 100 5.12 10.65 5.52
C ALA A 100 4.98 11.91 6.38
N LYS A 101 4.70 11.75 7.69
CA LYS A 101 4.64 12.87 8.63
C LYS A 101 6.00 13.53 8.84
N GLU A 102 7.06 12.74 9.00
CA GLU A 102 8.43 13.23 9.21
C GLU A 102 8.93 14.06 8.04
N LEU A 103 8.65 13.61 6.82
CA LEU A 103 9.07 14.28 5.59
C LEU A 103 8.14 15.40 5.14
N GLU A 104 6.95 15.49 5.74
CA GLU A 104 5.88 16.41 5.32
C GLU A 104 5.53 16.25 3.83
N VAL A 105 5.43 14.99 3.36
CA VAL A 105 5.06 14.67 1.98
C VAL A 105 3.97 13.61 1.94
N PRO A 106 3.08 13.64 0.93
CA PRO A 106 2.17 12.54 0.66
C PRO A 106 2.95 11.25 0.38
N LEU A 107 2.43 10.12 0.88
CA LEU A 107 2.97 8.80 0.60
C LEU A 107 1.82 7.91 0.12
N ILE A 108 1.98 7.34 -1.06
CA ILE A 108 1.06 6.37 -1.65
C ILE A 108 1.70 5.00 -1.54
N ALA A 109 1.04 4.08 -0.86
CA ALA A 109 1.45 2.69 -0.78
C ALA A 109 0.43 1.82 -1.51
N LEU A 110 0.90 1.08 -2.53
CA LEU A 110 0.09 0.09 -3.21
C LEU A 110 0.04 -1.19 -2.37
N SER A 111 -1.10 -1.83 -2.36
CA SER A 111 -1.30 -3.10 -1.68
C SER A 111 -2.12 -4.04 -2.54
N GLN A 112 -1.70 -5.29 -2.58
CA GLN A 112 -2.47 -6.33 -3.25
C GLN A 112 -3.69 -6.68 -2.40
N LEU A 113 -4.86 -6.75 -3.02
CA LEU A 113 -6.07 -7.26 -2.38
C LEU A 113 -6.01 -8.79 -2.32
N ASN A 114 -6.68 -9.38 -1.32
CA ASN A 114 -6.96 -10.80 -1.32
C ASN A 114 -7.98 -11.16 -2.43
N ARG A 115 -8.24 -12.45 -2.62
CA ARG A 115 -9.19 -12.91 -3.66
C ARG A 115 -10.67 -12.83 -3.26
N GLY A 116 -10.98 -12.25 -2.10
CA GLY A 116 -12.35 -12.07 -1.63
C GLY A 116 -13.28 -11.38 -2.62
N PRO A 117 -12.85 -10.28 -3.29
CA PRO A 117 -13.65 -9.61 -4.30
C PRO A 117 -14.04 -10.50 -5.48
N GLU A 118 -13.19 -11.46 -5.87
CA GLU A 118 -13.47 -12.37 -6.99
C GLU A 118 -14.62 -13.33 -6.68
N GLN A 119 -14.81 -13.66 -5.39
CA GLN A 119 -15.84 -14.60 -4.92
C GLN A 119 -17.18 -13.93 -4.63
N ARG A 120 -17.22 -12.59 -4.53
CA ARG A 120 -18.44 -11.84 -4.27
C ARG A 120 -19.20 -11.52 -5.56
N THR A 121 -20.52 -11.46 -5.46
CA THR A 121 -21.39 -11.16 -6.59
C THR A 121 -21.17 -9.77 -7.16
N ASP A 122 -20.92 -8.78 -6.30
CA ASP A 122 -20.71 -7.39 -6.68
C ASP A 122 -19.26 -7.08 -7.11
N LYS A 123 -18.32 -7.98 -6.84
CA LYS A 123 -16.87 -7.87 -7.14
C LYS A 123 -16.22 -6.55 -6.67
N LYS A 124 -16.89 -5.81 -5.80
CA LYS A 124 -16.38 -4.52 -5.29
C LYS A 124 -15.36 -4.75 -4.19
N PRO A 125 -14.18 -4.11 -4.27
CA PRO A 125 -13.21 -4.12 -3.19
C PRO A 125 -13.77 -3.51 -1.90
N GLN A 126 -13.47 -4.13 -0.78
CA GLN A 126 -13.79 -3.65 0.56
C GLN A 126 -12.50 -3.53 1.38
N MET A 127 -12.54 -2.77 2.47
CA MET A 127 -11.38 -2.65 3.36
C MET A 127 -10.94 -3.99 3.96
N SER A 128 -11.86 -4.92 4.15
CA SER A 128 -11.56 -6.30 4.57
C SER A 128 -10.67 -7.06 3.58
N ASP A 129 -10.63 -6.66 2.32
CA ASP A 129 -9.82 -7.32 1.30
C ASP A 129 -8.34 -6.92 1.38
N LEU A 130 -8.04 -5.89 2.16
CA LEU A 130 -6.69 -5.50 2.56
C LEU A 130 -6.18 -6.29 3.78
N ARG A 131 -6.86 -7.38 4.19
CA ARG A 131 -6.52 -8.17 5.38
C ARG A 131 -5.08 -8.65 5.42
N GLU A 132 -4.52 -9.01 4.30
CA GLU A 132 -3.10 -9.33 4.20
C GLU A 132 -2.20 -8.08 4.32
N SER A 133 -2.78 -6.89 4.24
CA SER A 133 -2.10 -5.62 4.50
C SER A 133 -2.12 -5.18 5.97
N GLY A 134 -2.69 -5.99 6.86
CA GLY A 134 -2.61 -5.79 8.32
C GLY A 134 -3.45 -4.63 8.86
N CYS A 135 -4.61 -4.36 8.29
CA CYS A 135 -5.49 -3.31 8.78
C CYS A 135 -6.03 -3.57 10.19
N LEU A 136 -6.14 -4.85 10.60
CA LEU A 136 -6.50 -5.24 11.98
C LEU A 136 -5.60 -6.41 12.39
N THR A 137 -4.83 -6.23 13.45
CA THR A 137 -4.01 -7.28 14.07
C THR A 137 -4.82 -8.02 15.13
N ALA A 138 -4.37 -9.22 15.52
CA ALA A 138 -5.05 -10.01 16.57
C ALA A 138 -5.15 -9.24 17.92
N ASP A 139 -4.22 -8.34 18.17
CA ASP A 139 -4.17 -7.47 19.35
C ASP A 139 -5.00 -6.17 19.18
N THR A 140 -5.63 -5.95 18.02
CA THR A 140 -6.54 -4.81 17.83
C THR A 140 -7.71 -4.90 18.79
N ARG A 141 -7.84 -3.91 19.66
CA ARG A 141 -8.92 -3.84 20.63
C ARG A 141 -10.18 -3.26 20.03
N ILE A 142 -11.29 -3.88 20.37
CA ILE A 142 -12.63 -3.50 19.94
C ILE A 142 -13.50 -3.36 21.17
N LEU A 143 -14.28 -2.29 21.20
CA LEU A 143 -15.27 -2.08 22.26
C LEU A 143 -16.60 -2.75 21.87
N ARG A 144 -17.00 -3.76 22.62
CA ARG A 144 -18.29 -4.43 22.44
C ARG A 144 -19.43 -3.47 22.81
N ALA A 145 -20.47 -3.46 21.99
CA ALA A 145 -21.63 -2.58 22.20
C ALA A 145 -22.72 -3.22 23.07
N ASP A 146 -22.62 -4.50 23.38
CA ASP A 146 -23.53 -5.25 24.25
C ASP A 146 -23.05 -5.29 25.70
N THR A 147 -21.78 -5.52 25.94
CA THR A 147 -21.19 -5.68 27.27
C THR A 147 -20.39 -4.47 27.74
N GLY A 148 -19.98 -3.59 26.84
CA GLY A 148 -19.06 -2.49 27.13
C GLY A 148 -17.61 -2.95 27.39
N ALA A 149 -17.31 -4.23 27.19
CA ALA A 149 -15.97 -4.76 27.37
C ALA A 149 -15.07 -4.49 26.15
N GLU A 150 -13.78 -4.22 26.39
CA GLU A 150 -12.77 -4.29 25.36
C GLU A 150 -12.36 -5.74 25.15
N VAL A 151 -12.39 -6.17 23.90
CA VAL A 151 -11.90 -7.49 23.46
C VAL A 151 -10.95 -7.33 22.28
N THR A 152 -10.00 -8.22 22.14
CA THR A 152 -9.13 -8.22 20.98
C THR A 152 -9.74 -8.98 19.79
N MET A 153 -9.33 -8.65 18.57
CA MET A 153 -9.72 -9.42 17.38
C MET A 153 -9.30 -10.89 17.48
N GLY A 154 -8.16 -11.16 18.13
CA GLY A 154 -7.68 -12.52 18.37
C GLY A 154 -8.63 -13.31 19.28
N GLU A 155 -9.01 -12.75 20.43
CA GLU A 155 -9.98 -13.36 21.36
C GLU A 155 -11.33 -13.62 20.70
N LEU A 156 -11.82 -12.69 19.87
CA LEU A 156 -13.06 -12.89 19.11
C LEU A 156 -12.93 -14.01 18.07
N HIS A 157 -11.78 -14.10 17.41
CA HIS A 157 -11.52 -15.18 16.45
C HIS A 157 -11.45 -16.55 17.14
N GLU A 158 -10.75 -16.64 18.27
CA GLU A 158 -10.60 -17.87 19.04
C GLU A 158 -11.93 -18.34 19.69
N SER A 159 -12.76 -17.39 20.12
CA SER A 159 -14.08 -17.70 20.69
C SER A 159 -15.05 -18.28 19.66
N GLY A 160 -14.83 -18.02 18.36
CA GLY A 160 -15.75 -18.41 17.29
C GLY A 160 -17.10 -17.69 17.32
N GLU A 161 -17.24 -16.66 18.17
CA GLU A 161 -18.46 -15.87 18.28
C GLU A 161 -18.71 -15.10 17.00
N ARG A 162 -19.93 -15.18 16.46
CA ARG A 162 -20.33 -14.51 15.23
C ARG A 162 -21.31 -13.38 15.53
N ASP A 163 -21.35 -12.40 14.62
CA ASP A 163 -22.31 -11.29 14.69
C ASP A 163 -22.16 -10.45 15.97
N VAL A 164 -20.92 -10.17 16.36
CA VAL A 164 -20.59 -9.44 17.59
C VAL A 164 -20.95 -7.97 17.47
N PRO A 165 -21.80 -7.42 18.34
CA PRO A 165 -22.12 -5.99 18.30
C PRO A 165 -20.94 -5.15 18.84
N VAL A 166 -20.53 -4.16 18.06
CA VAL A 166 -19.39 -3.29 18.36
C VAL A 166 -19.71 -1.83 18.13
N TRP A 167 -19.00 -0.95 18.82
CA TRP A 167 -19.04 0.46 18.55
C TRP A 167 -18.11 0.82 17.38
N SER A 168 -18.64 1.54 16.42
CA SER A 168 -17.93 2.05 15.25
C SER A 168 -18.23 3.53 15.06
N LEU A 169 -17.48 4.21 14.21
CA LEU A 169 -17.77 5.58 13.80
C LEU A 169 -18.49 5.58 12.44
N ASP A 170 -19.52 6.41 12.30
CA ASP A 170 -20.16 6.69 11.02
C ASP A 170 -19.35 7.73 10.21
N GLU A 171 -19.82 8.07 9.03
CA GLU A 171 -19.19 9.07 8.16
C GLU A 171 -19.12 10.48 8.78
N SER A 172 -19.96 10.75 9.76
CA SER A 172 -20.00 11.99 10.55
C SER A 172 -19.20 11.91 11.84
N LEU A 173 -18.37 10.88 12.02
CA LEU A 173 -17.54 10.61 13.20
C LEU A 173 -18.35 10.42 14.49
N ARG A 174 -19.62 10.01 14.40
CA ARG A 174 -20.47 9.68 15.56
C ARG A 174 -20.40 8.18 15.85
N TYR A 175 -20.40 7.82 17.13
CA TYR A 175 -20.48 6.43 17.55
C TYR A 175 -21.81 5.81 17.15
N VAL A 176 -21.74 4.71 16.41
CA VAL A 176 -22.89 3.90 16.00
C VAL A 176 -22.63 2.44 16.30
N ARG A 177 -23.71 1.75 16.69
CA ARG A 177 -23.66 0.29 16.90
C ARG A 177 -23.66 -0.41 15.55
N ARG A 178 -22.68 -1.28 15.32
CA ARG A 178 -22.57 -2.14 14.14
C ARG A 178 -22.28 -3.56 14.56
N HIS A 179 -22.41 -4.49 13.65
CA HIS A 179 -22.12 -5.90 13.86
C HIS A 179 -20.87 -6.31 13.08
N LEU A 180 -19.95 -7.00 13.78
CA LEU A 180 -18.82 -7.68 13.15
C LEU A 180 -19.33 -9.01 12.61
N THR A 181 -19.34 -9.15 11.30
CA THR A 181 -19.64 -10.40 10.59
C THR A 181 -18.34 -11.03 10.13
N HIS A 182 -18.14 -12.30 10.44
CA HIS A 182 -17.00 -13.11 9.98
C HIS A 182 -17.28 -13.72 8.61
#